data_314d0c610ee15df88a6fc4d24591e05d
#
_entry.id   314d0c610ee15df88a6fc4d24591e05d
#
_cell.length_a   1.000
_cell.length_b   1.000
_cell.length_c   1.000
_cell.angle_alpha   90.00
_cell.angle_beta   90.00
_cell.angle_gamma   90.00
#
_symmetry.space_group_name_H-M   'P 1'
#
loop_
_entity.id
_entity.type
_entity.pdbx_description
1 polymer ?
#
loop_
_entity_poly.entity_id
_entity_poly.type
_entity_poly.pdbx_seq_one_letter_code
_entity_poly.pdbx_strand_id
1 'polypeptide(L)' 'GLHRPVGVLAGVLRATIHVQTGGPRGTDLARQAIDEVAGLRSTRARERLAPLAAALAARPGADARELAIHARRVAGQYRP' A
#
# COMPACT_ATOMS: atom_id res chain seq x y z
N GLY A 1 -11.67 23.34 -4.41
CA GLY A 1 -11.59 21.95 -4.56
C GLY A 1 -10.32 21.52 -5.21
N LEU A 2 -9.35 21.38 -4.43
CA LEU A 2 -8.07 21.00 -4.97
C LEU A 2 -7.64 19.65 -4.44
N HIS A 3 -8.61 18.78 -4.36
CA HIS A 3 -8.32 17.44 -3.92
C HIS A 3 -7.56 16.71 -5.00
N ARG A 4 -6.45 16.23 -4.65
CA ARG A 4 -5.59 15.59 -5.60
C ARG A 4 -5.31 14.17 -5.20
N PRO A 5 -5.21 13.29 -6.19
CA PRO A 5 -4.78 11.93 -5.91
C PRO A 5 -3.35 11.86 -5.40
N VAL A 6 -2.65 12.98 -5.45
CA VAL A 6 -1.30 13.07 -4.91
C VAL A 6 -1.25 12.61 -3.45
N GLY A 7 -2.31 12.91 -2.69
CA GLY A 7 -2.34 12.49 -1.29
C GLY A 7 -2.30 10.98 -1.13
N VAL A 8 -2.95 10.26 -2.03
CA VAL A 8 -2.96 8.81 -1.97
C VAL A 8 -1.58 8.24 -2.31
N LEU A 9 -0.96 8.75 -3.36
CA LEU A 9 0.37 8.29 -3.74
C LEU A 9 1.40 8.60 -2.65
N ALA A 10 1.29 9.78 -2.05
CA ALA A 10 2.18 10.15 -0.95
C ALA A 10 1.97 9.22 0.25
N GLY A 11 0.73 8.83 0.50
CA GLY A 11 0.42 7.89 1.57
C GLY A 11 1.03 6.53 1.33
N VAL A 12 0.96 6.05 0.09
CA VAL A 12 1.57 4.76 -0.25
C VAL A 12 3.08 4.82 -0.06
N LEU A 13 3.69 5.90 -0.51
CA LEU A 13 5.13 6.04 -0.37
C LEU A 13 5.54 6.11 1.10
N ARG A 14 4.81 6.89 1.88
CA ARG A 14 5.08 7.01 3.31
C ARG A 14 4.95 5.64 4.00
N ALA A 15 3.89 4.92 3.67
CA ALA A 15 3.68 3.60 4.25
C ALA A 15 4.83 2.66 3.90
N THR A 16 5.27 2.71 2.65
CA THR A 16 6.38 1.87 2.20
C THR A 16 7.63 2.16 3.02
N ILE A 17 7.94 3.43 3.22
CA ILE A 17 9.12 3.81 3.98
C ILE A 17 9.01 3.34 5.43
N HIS A 18 7.87 3.54 6.05
CA HIS A 18 7.68 3.12 7.44
C HIS A 18 7.80 1.61 7.58
N VAL A 19 7.26 0.87 6.63
CA VAL A 19 7.39 -0.58 6.65
C VAL A 19 8.84 -0.99 6.49
N GLN A 20 9.55 -0.37 5.55
CA GLN A 20 10.95 -0.71 5.29
C GLN A 20 11.85 -0.42 6.49
N THR A 21 11.56 0.65 7.20
CA THR A 21 12.38 1.03 8.36
C THR A 21 11.97 0.34 9.65
N GLY A 22 10.93 -0.48 9.59
CA GLY A 22 10.49 -1.21 10.77
C GLY A 22 9.72 -0.38 11.77
N GLY A 23 9.16 0.75 11.34
CA GLY A 23 8.41 1.62 12.23
C GLY A 23 7.16 0.93 12.77
N PRO A 24 6.75 1.26 14.00
CA PRO A 24 5.61 0.59 14.62
C PRO A 24 4.28 0.91 13.94
N ARG A 25 4.22 2.00 13.19
CA ARG A 25 3.00 2.38 12.50
C ARG A 25 2.97 1.91 11.05
N GLY A 26 3.96 1.15 10.64
CA GLY A 26 4.06 0.73 9.26
C GLY A 26 2.85 -0.04 8.79
N THR A 27 2.39 -1.01 9.58
CA THR A 27 1.24 -1.82 9.18
C THR A 27 -0.05 -1.01 9.15
N ASP A 28 -0.22 -0.08 10.10
CA ASP A 28 -1.41 0.76 10.09
C ASP A 28 -1.43 1.67 8.88
N LEU A 29 -0.30 2.29 8.57
CA LEU A 29 -0.20 3.16 7.40
C LEU A 29 -0.39 2.35 6.12
N ALA A 30 0.14 1.14 6.09
CA ALA A 30 -0.02 0.27 4.94
C ALA A 30 -1.49 -0.08 4.72
N ARG A 31 -2.20 -0.42 5.79
CA ARG A 31 -3.60 -0.76 5.68
C ARG A 31 -4.41 0.42 5.13
N GLN A 32 -4.16 1.62 5.66
CA GLN A 32 -4.85 2.80 5.18
C GLN A 32 -4.55 3.06 3.71
N ALA A 33 -3.28 2.94 3.32
CA ALA A 33 -2.89 3.20 1.94
C ALA A 33 -3.53 2.21 0.99
N ILE A 34 -3.52 0.93 1.35
CA ILE A 34 -4.12 -0.10 0.52
C ILE A 34 -5.62 0.15 0.35
N ASP A 35 -6.29 0.48 1.44
CA ASP A 35 -7.73 0.74 1.38
C ASP A 35 -8.04 1.94 0.51
N GLU A 36 -7.24 2.99 0.60
CA GLU A 36 -7.44 4.16 -0.24
C GLU A 36 -7.26 3.83 -1.71
N VAL A 37 -6.22 3.06 -2.03
CA VAL A 37 -5.98 2.67 -3.41
C VAL A 37 -7.10 1.77 -3.92
N ALA A 38 -7.60 0.89 -3.06
CA ALA A 38 -8.69 -0.02 -3.46
C ALA A 38 -9.93 0.75 -3.87
N GLY A 39 -10.14 1.93 -3.29
CA GLY A 39 -11.28 2.77 -3.64
C GLY A 39 -11.09 3.61 -4.88
N LEU A 40 -9.90 3.59 -5.46
CA LEU A 40 -9.60 4.37 -6.65
C LEU A 40 -9.59 3.50 -7.89
N ARG A 41 -9.89 4.12 -9.02
CA ARG A 41 -9.78 3.44 -10.31
C ARG A 41 -8.52 3.92 -11.03
N SER A 42 -7.42 3.85 -10.35
CA SER A 42 -6.17 4.36 -10.87
C SER A 42 -5.17 3.23 -11.01
N THR A 43 -4.84 2.89 -12.23
CA THR A 43 -3.82 1.88 -12.50
C THR A 43 -2.49 2.29 -11.90
N ARG A 44 -2.16 3.57 -12.01
CA ARG A 44 -0.90 4.08 -11.49
C ARG A 44 -0.81 3.90 -9.98
N ALA A 45 -1.91 4.19 -9.28
CA ALA A 45 -1.92 4.02 -7.83
C ALA A 45 -1.75 2.56 -7.46
N ARG A 46 -2.39 1.67 -8.21
CA ARG A 46 -2.27 0.24 -7.93
C ARG A 46 -0.86 -0.27 -8.19
N GLU A 47 -0.21 0.26 -9.20
CA GLU A 47 1.17 -0.12 -9.49
C GLU A 47 2.11 0.27 -8.37
N ARG A 48 1.80 1.36 -7.68
CA ARG A 48 2.63 1.81 -6.56
C ARG A 48 2.53 0.90 -5.35
N LEU A 49 1.57 0.03 -5.33
CA LEU A 49 1.46 -0.93 -4.23
C LEU A 49 2.49 -2.04 -4.30
N ALA A 50 3.13 -2.25 -5.45
CA ALA A 50 4.11 -3.32 -5.57
C ALA A 50 5.28 -3.17 -4.59
N PRO A 51 5.92 -2.00 -4.48
CA PRO A 51 6.99 -1.83 -3.48
C PRO A 51 6.49 -1.99 -2.06
N LEU A 52 5.27 -1.52 -1.79
CA LEU A 52 4.69 -1.67 -0.46
C LEU A 52 4.46 -3.14 -0.13
N ALA A 53 3.93 -3.90 -1.08
CA ALA A 53 3.71 -5.32 -0.89
C ALA A 53 5.03 -6.05 -0.63
N ALA A 54 6.07 -5.70 -1.37
CA ALA A 54 7.39 -6.30 -1.18
C ALA A 54 7.94 -5.98 0.20
N ALA A 55 7.78 -4.74 0.64
CA ALA A 55 8.26 -4.33 1.96
C ALA A 55 7.51 -5.08 3.06
N LEU A 56 6.20 -5.23 2.90
CA LEU A 56 5.39 -5.97 3.87
C LEU A 56 5.78 -7.44 3.91
N ALA A 57 6.03 -8.03 2.75
CA ALA A 57 6.39 -9.44 2.69
C ALA A 57 7.74 -9.71 3.35
N ALA A 58 8.61 -8.71 3.41
CA ALA A 58 9.91 -8.85 4.03
C ALA A 58 9.85 -8.74 5.55
N ARG A 59 8.74 -8.30 6.10
CA ARG A 59 8.61 -8.16 7.54
C ARG A 59 8.11 -9.44 8.17
N PRO A 60 8.57 -9.74 9.38
CA PRO A 60 8.02 -10.87 10.12
C PRO A 60 6.63 -10.54 10.66
N GLY A 61 5.86 -11.57 10.90
CA GLY A 61 4.56 -11.40 11.53
C GLY A 61 3.43 -11.67 10.56
N ALA A 62 2.32 -12.17 11.12
CA ALA A 62 1.16 -12.54 10.33
C ALA A 62 0.46 -11.32 9.75
N ASP A 63 0.41 -10.21 10.51
CA ASP A 63 -0.27 -9.01 10.04
C ASP A 63 0.38 -8.47 8.77
N ALA A 64 1.70 -8.39 8.78
CA ALA A 64 2.43 -7.89 7.61
C ALA A 64 2.23 -8.82 6.42
N ARG A 65 2.24 -10.12 6.67
CA ARG A 65 2.04 -11.11 5.60
C ARG A 65 0.67 -10.96 4.97
N GLU A 66 -0.36 -10.83 5.80
CA GLU A 66 -1.71 -10.69 5.30
C GLU A 66 -1.88 -9.41 4.50
N LEU A 67 -1.27 -8.33 4.98
CA LEU A 67 -1.32 -7.07 4.26
C LEU A 67 -0.58 -7.15 2.94
N ALA A 68 0.51 -7.89 2.88
CA ALA A 68 1.24 -8.08 1.64
C ALA A 68 0.36 -8.79 0.60
N ILE A 69 -0.36 -9.81 1.03
CA ILE A 69 -1.28 -10.53 0.16
C ILE A 69 -2.38 -9.61 -0.31
N HIS A 70 -2.94 -8.84 0.60
CA HIS A 70 -4.01 -7.91 0.28
C HIS A 70 -3.53 -6.84 -0.71
N ALA A 71 -2.33 -6.31 -0.50
CA ALA A 71 -1.76 -5.31 -1.39
C ALA A 71 -1.59 -5.87 -2.80
N ARG A 72 -1.12 -7.09 -2.91
CA ARG A 72 -0.96 -7.73 -4.22
C ARG A 72 -2.29 -7.98 -4.89
N ARG A 73 -3.28 -8.35 -4.10
CA ARG A 73 -4.62 -8.56 -4.65
C ARG A 73 -5.19 -7.26 -5.20
N VAL A 74 -5.07 -6.18 -4.46
CA VAL A 74 -5.55 -4.88 -4.92
C VAL A 74 -4.76 -4.43 -6.15
N ALA A 75 -3.45 -4.62 -6.14
CA ALA A 75 -2.61 -4.22 -7.27
C ALA A 75 -2.98 -4.98 -8.53
N GLY A 76 -3.36 -6.25 -8.40
CA GLY A 76 -3.71 -7.08 -9.55
C GLY A 76 -5.19 -7.06 -9.88
N GLN A 77 -6.00 -6.36 -9.12
CA GLN A 77 -7.44 -6.40 -9.23
C GLN A 77 -7.94 -5.82 -10.55
N TYR A 78 -7.21 -4.88 -11.08
CA TYR A 78 -7.61 -4.18 -12.28
C TYR A 78 -6.90 -4.77 -13.48
N ARG A 79 -7.32 -5.92 -13.88
CA ARG A 79 -6.71 -6.59 -15.03
C ARG A 79 -7.70 -6.63 -16.16
N PRO A 80 -7.24 -6.32 -17.35
CA PRO A 80 -8.12 -6.41 -18.52
C PRO A 80 -8.47 -7.84 -18.84
#